data_fda414a107396fd2645dd7303f197892
#
_entry.id   fda414a107396fd2645dd7303f197892
#
_cell.length_a   1.000
_cell.length_b   1.000
_cell.length_c   1.000
_cell.angle_alpha   90.00
_cell.angle_beta   90.00
_cell.angle_gamma   90.00
#
_symmetry.space_group_name_H-M   'P 1'
#
loop_
_entity.id
_entity.type
_entity.pdbx_description
1 polymer ?
#
loop_
_entity_poly.entity_id
_entity_poly.type
_entity_poly.pdbx_seq_one_letter_code
_entity_poly.pdbx_strand_id
1 'polypeptide(L)'
;MKYVIINFLLACLSITMGCTSSKKEIKQVVEHWMGKDIAFPSNLTMKIYGKDTLDYSLLNHKYKILHYVDTNGCHECQLKFYEWQRLQKQIDSLQTDIAIVYVVFAKHYHPVEVSQQLNRFGTPIIYDSLGIMDKQNNLSFNPRYKTFLLDSMNHVIGIGNPVTNKQVWEWYKIKIGDIRKKETITQ
;
A
#
# COMPACT_ATOMS: atom_id res chain seq x y z
N MET A 1 -37.29 -30.19 -20.03
CA MET A 1 -36.99 -29.99 -18.58
C MET A 1 -35.65 -30.54 -18.10
N LYS A 2 -35.21 -31.75 -18.47
CA LYS A 2 -33.90 -32.30 -18.02
C LYS A 2 -32.68 -31.44 -18.38
N TYR A 3 -32.65 -30.88 -19.60
CA TYR A 3 -31.49 -30.05 -20.05
C TYR A 3 -31.42 -28.68 -19.34
N VAL A 4 -32.54 -28.11 -18.93
CA VAL A 4 -32.59 -26.83 -18.19
C VAL A 4 -32.02 -27.01 -16.77
N ILE A 5 -32.35 -28.14 -16.14
CA ILE A 5 -31.84 -28.45 -14.77
C ILE A 5 -30.35 -28.74 -14.80
N ILE A 6 -29.84 -29.44 -15.84
CA ILE A 6 -28.40 -29.73 -16.00
C ILE A 6 -27.61 -28.43 -16.21
N ASN A 7 -28.11 -27.52 -17.08
CA ASN A 7 -27.45 -26.22 -17.27
C ASN A 7 -27.47 -25.33 -16.04
N PHE A 8 -28.53 -25.39 -15.25
CA PHE A 8 -28.60 -24.64 -13.98
C PHE A 8 -27.63 -25.20 -12.91
N LEU A 9 -27.47 -26.51 -12.85
CA LEU A 9 -26.49 -27.18 -11.95
C LEU A 9 -25.05 -26.88 -12.38
N LEU A 10 -24.73 -26.85 -13.68
CA LEU A 10 -23.39 -26.46 -14.16
C LEU A 10 -23.07 -24.99 -13.87
N ALA A 11 -24.05 -24.10 -13.99
CA ALA A 11 -23.87 -22.66 -13.69
C ALA A 11 -23.63 -22.43 -12.19
N CYS A 12 -24.28 -23.17 -11.31
CA CYS A 12 -24.03 -23.08 -9.86
C CYS A 12 -22.66 -23.61 -9.43
N LEU A 13 -22.10 -24.61 -10.13
CA LEU A 13 -20.78 -25.16 -9.83
C LEU A 13 -19.65 -24.17 -10.16
N SER A 14 -19.82 -23.35 -11.19
CA SER A 14 -18.82 -22.37 -11.61
C SER A 14 -18.68 -21.18 -10.66
N ILE A 15 -19.71 -20.84 -9.89
CA ILE A 15 -19.71 -19.71 -8.93
C ILE A 15 -18.91 -20.03 -7.67
N THR A 16 -18.83 -21.31 -7.26
CA THR A 16 -18.12 -21.71 -6.04
C THR A 16 -16.60 -21.79 -6.20
N MET A 17 -16.09 -22.00 -7.40
CA MET A 17 -14.65 -22.10 -7.65
C MET A 17 -13.91 -20.74 -7.59
N GLY A 18 -14.56 -19.63 -7.91
CA GLY A 18 -13.95 -18.31 -7.91
C GLY A 18 -13.60 -17.78 -6.52
N CYS A 19 -14.39 -18.12 -5.50
CA CYS A 19 -14.23 -17.59 -4.16
C CYS A 19 -13.09 -18.27 -3.36
N THR A 20 -12.77 -19.52 -3.67
CA THR A 20 -11.69 -20.28 -3.02
C THR A 20 -10.31 -19.90 -3.57
N SER A 21 -10.22 -19.56 -4.87
CA SER A 21 -8.98 -19.12 -5.52
C SER A 21 -8.47 -17.81 -4.94
N SER A 22 -9.34 -16.82 -4.75
CA SER A 22 -8.98 -15.50 -4.19
C SER A 22 -8.49 -15.59 -2.74
N LYS A 23 -9.11 -16.40 -1.89
CA LYS A 23 -8.66 -16.60 -0.50
C LYS A 23 -7.28 -17.26 -0.42
N LYS A 24 -7.01 -18.23 -1.31
CA LYS A 24 -5.72 -18.91 -1.38
C LYS A 24 -4.62 -17.94 -1.81
N GLU A 25 -4.87 -17.11 -2.80
CA GLU A 25 -3.93 -16.07 -3.27
C GLU A 25 -3.59 -15.10 -2.14
N ILE A 26 -4.60 -14.55 -1.46
CA ILE A 26 -4.40 -13.63 -0.33
C ILE A 26 -3.55 -14.29 0.76
N LYS A 27 -3.84 -15.52 1.13
CA LYS A 27 -3.08 -16.26 2.14
C LYS A 27 -1.61 -16.39 1.73
N GLN A 28 -1.33 -16.80 0.50
CA GLN A 28 0.02 -16.95 -0.03
C GLN A 28 0.78 -15.62 -0.03
N VAL A 29 0.14 -14.52 -0.41
CA VAL A 29 0.75 -13.18 -0.39
C VAL A 29 1.08 -12.75 1.04
N VAL A 30 0.16 -12.94 1.97
CA VAL A 30 0.39 -12.61 3.39
C VAL A 30 1.54 -13.46 3.96
N GLU A 31 1.54 -14.77 3.76
CA GLU A 31 2.61 -15.67 4.22
C GLU A 31 3.95 -15.33 3.60
N HIS A 32 3.96 -14.88 2.33
CA HIS A 32 5.18 -14.49 1.64
C HIS A 32 5.81 -13.21 2.21
N TRP A 33 4.98 -12.23 2.59
CA TRP A 33 5.48 -10.90 2.94
C TRP A 33 5.63 -10.64 4.44
N MET A 34 4.80 -11.24 5.29
CA MET A 34 4.85 -10.98 6.73
C MET A 34 6.23 -11.26 7.32
N GLY A 35 6.78 -10.26 8.01
CA GLY A 35 8.10 -10.30 8.64
C GLY A 35 9.28 -10.08 7.69
N LYS A 36 9.07 -9.91 6.38
CA LYS A 36 10.15 -9.57 5.45
C LYS A 36 10.51 -8.09 5.51
N ASP A 37 11.76 -7.80 5.21
CA ASP A 37 12.26 -6.43 5.10
C ASP A 37 11.90 -5.81 3.76
N ILE A 38 11.56 -4.54 3.78
CA ILE A 38 11.49 -3.71 2.58
C ILE A 38 12.76 -2.88 2.50
N ALA A 39 13.53 -3.10 1.45
CA ALA A 39 14.73 -2.34 1.16
C ALA A 39 14.36 -1.03 0.44
N PHE A 40 14.74 0.10 1.02
CA PHE A 40 14.66 1.40 0.34
C PHE A 40 15.98 1.67 -0.37
N PRO A 41 15.97 2.10 -1.65
CA PRO A 41 17.20 2.51 -2.35
C PRO A 41 17.91 3.66 -1.62
N SER A 42 19.23 3.66 -1.65
CA SER A 42 20.03 4.71 -0.99
C SER A 42 19.89 6.10 -1.63
N ASN A 43 19.60 6.13 -2.93
CA ASN A 43 19.51 7.39 -3.71
C ASN A 43 18.04 7.68 -4.05
N LEU A 44 17.26 8.01 -3.04
CA LEU A 44 15.85 8.39 -3.22
C LEU A 44 15.74 9.86 -3.59
N THR A 45 14.97 10.17 -4.62
CA THR A 45 14.54 11.54 -4.92
C THR A 45 13.14 11.73 -4.40
N MET A 46 12.99 12.67 -3.46
CA MET A 46 11.68 13.04 -2.92
C MET A 46 11.24 14.40 -3.44
N LYS A 47 9.98 14.51 -3.85
CA LYS A 47 9.43 15.76 -4.37
C LYS A 47 8.05 16.04 -3.80
N ILE A 48 7.75 17.33 -3.63
CA ILE A 48 6.40 17.85 -3.38
C ILE A 48 6.04 18.74 -4.56
N TYR A 49 4.99 18.40 -5.28
CA TYR A 49 4.54 19.16 -6.46
C TYR A 49 5.66 19.36 -7.52
N GLY A 50 6.48 18.35 -7.72
CA GLY A 50 7.60 18.40 -8.65
C GLY A 50 8.85 19.13 -8.15
N LYS A 51 8.81 19.73 -6.96
CA LYS A 51 9.96 20.41 -6.35
C LYS A 51 10.69 19.48 -5.40
N ASP A 52 12.01 19.46 -5.47
CA ASP A 52 12.83 18.64 -4.57
C ASP A 52 12.60 19.02 -3.11
N THR A 53 12.57 18.02 -2.25
CA THR A 53 12.57 18.18 -0.80
C THR A 53 13.67 17.33 -0.19
N LEU A 54 14.32 17.87 0.84
CA LEU A 54 15.35 17.16 1.62
C LEU A 54 14.77 16.53 2.89
N ASP A 55 13.45 16.54 3.04
CA ASP A 55 12.81 15.96 4.21
C ASP A 55 12.68 14.44 4.06
N TYR A 56 13.71 13.74 4.50
CA TYR A 56 13.71 12.27 4.57
C TYR A 56 13.13 11.74 5.89
N SER A 57 12.55 12.60 6.73
CA SER A 57 11.99 12.22 8.03
C SER A 57 10.89 11.16 7.91
N LEU A 58 10.18 11.10 6.78
CA LEU A 58 9.17 10.08 6.49
C LEU A 58 9.66 8.64 6.69
N LEU A 59 10.94 8.37 6.44
CA LEU A 59 11.50 7.02 6.57
C LEU A 59 11.88 6.69 8.02
N ASN A 60 11.94 7.68 8.91
CA ASN A 60 12.34 7.53 10.31
C ASN A 60 11.17 7.31 11.27
N HIS A 61 9.93 7.39 10.77
CA HIS A 61 8.75 7.15 11.59
C HIS A 61 8.69 5.70 12.10
N LYS A 62 8.13 5.53 13.30
CA LYS A 62 8.00 4.23 13.95
C LYS A 62 7.18 3.24 13.12
N TYR A 63 6.12 3.73 12.49
CA TYR A 63 5.31 2.95 11.56
C TYR A 63 5.23 3.68 10.23
N LYS A 64 5.24 2.92 9.13
CA LYS A 64 5.14 3.47 7.78
C LYS A 64 4.09 2.72 6.99
N ILE A 65 3.19 3.44 6.34
CA ILE A 65 2.30 2.87 5.34
C ILE A 65 2.95 3.13 3.99
N LEU A 66 3.70 2.15 3.51
CA LEU A 66 4.30 2.19 2.18
C LEU A 66 3.24 1.89 1.13
N HIS A 67 3.09 2.78 0.14
CA HIS A 67 2.28 2.55 -1.04
C HIS A 67 3.12 2.72 -2.29
N TYR A 68 3.28 1.65 -3.06
CA TYR A 68 4.03 1.65 -4.31
C TYR A 68 3.06 1.65 -5.50
N VAL A 69 3.22 2.65 -6.37
CA VAL A 69 2.46 2.79 -7.61
C VAL A 69 3.41 2.58 -8.78
N ASP A 70 3.11 1.62 -9.64
CA ASP A 70 3.75 1.53 -10.95
C ASP A 70 2.83 2.06 -12.04
N THR A 71 3.46 2.45 -13.14
CA THR A 71 2.76 3.09 -14.25
C THR A 71 2.27 2.12 -15.31
N ASN A 72 2.23 0.83 -14.99
CA ASN A 72 1.74 -0.22 -15.91
C ASN A 72 0.20 -0.28 -15.96
N GLY A 73 -0.48 0.87 -15.86
CA GLY A 73 -1.94 0.93 -15.88
C GLY A 73 -2.47 2.37 -15.88
N CYS A 74 -3.75 2.55 -15.56
CA CYS A 74 -4.35 3.87 -15.38
C CYS A 74 -3.72 4.58 -14.16
N HIS A 75 -2.86 5.57 -14.42
CA HIS A 75 -2.17 6.35 -13.37
C HIS A 75 -3.14 6.97 -12.37
N GLU A 76 -4.17 7.65 -12.85
CA GLU A 76 -5.14 8.35 -11.99
C GLU A 76 -5.89 7.37 -11.07
N CYS A 77 -6.22 6.16 -11.60
CA CYS A 77 -6.93 5.14 -10.83
C CYS A 77 -6.10 4.58 -9.66
N GLN A 78 -4.77 4.60 -9.79
CA GLN A 78 -3.87 4.06 -8.77
C GLN A 78 -3.42 5.12 -7.77
N LEU A 79 -3.23 6.38 -8.22
CA LEU A 79 -2.71 7.45 -7.37
C LEU A 79 -3.61 7.77 -6.18
N LYS A 80 -4.92 7.89 -6.38
CA LYS A 80 -5.91 8.11 -5.29
C LYS A 80 -5.49 9.15 -4.24
N PHE A 81 -4.85 10.24 -4.67
CA PHE A 81 -4.29 11.23 -3.76
C PHE A 81 -5.33 11.86 -2.82
N TYR A 82 -6.56 12.04 -3.28
CA TYR A 82 -7.64 12.54 -2.44
C TYR A 82 -7.94 11.61 -1.25
N GLU A 83 -8.02 10.30 -1.51
CA GLU A 83 -8.28 9.29 -0.49
C GLU A 83 -7.09 9.18 0.47
N TRP A 84 -5.86 9.23 -0.03
CA TRP A 84 -4.66 9.23 0.79
C TRP A 84 -4.57 10.47 1.67
N GLN A 85 -4.94 11.65 1.17
CA GLN A 85 -5.01 12.87 1.98
C GLN A 85 -6.04 12.75 3.11
N ARG A 86 -7.18 12.12 2.84
CA ARG A 86 -8.18 11.85 3.89
C ARG A 86 -7.65 10.89 4.95
N LEU A 87 -6.91 9.87 4.54
CA LEU A 87 -6.26 8.95 5.47
C LEU A 87 -5.20 9.67 6.31
N GLN A 88 -4.39 10.56 5.71
CA GLN A 88 -3.41 11.34 6.45
C GLN A 88 -4.06 12.14 7.58
N LYS A 89 -5.17 12.82 7.33
CA LYS A 89 -5.92 13.55 8.37
C LYS A 89 -6.41 12.64 9.51
N GLN A 90 -6.77 11.40 9.21
CA GLN A 90 -7.12 10.42 10.24
C GLN A 90 -5.89 10.00 11.05
N ILE A 91 -4.75 9.76 10.40
CA ILE A 91 -3.48 9.44 11.05
C ILE A 91 -3.08 10.57 12.00
N ASP A 92 -3.12 11.82 11.55
CA ASP A 92 -2.77 13.00 12.33
C ASP A 92 -3.62 13.10 13.62
N SER A 93 -4.89 12.68 13.54
CA SER A 93 -5.80 12.68 14.71
C SER A 93 -5.50 11.58 15.74
N LEU A 94 -4.75 10.54 15.37
CA LEU A 94 -4.47 9.39 16.25
C LEU A 94 -3.31 9.64 17.23
N GLN A 95 -2.56 10.74 17.08
CA GLN A 95 -1.34 11.02 17.87
C GLN A 95 -0.38 9.81 17.90
N THR A 96 -0.27 9.09 16.77
CA THR A 96 0.57 7.92 16.61
C THR A 96 1.62 8.22 15.56
N ASP A 97 2.85 7.78 15.82
CA ASP A 97 3.98 7.99 14.92
C ASP A 97 3.90 7.10 13.67
N ILE A 98 3.07 7.52 12.72
CA ILE A 98 2.81 6.85 11.45
C ILE A 98 3.04 7.84 10.31
N ALA A 99 3.83 7.45 9.30
CA ALA A 99 3.95 8.19 8.05
C ALA A 99 3.35 7.43 6.87
N ILE A 100 2.86 8.16 5.87
CA ILE A 100 2.56 7.62 4.55
C ILE A 100 3.81 7.79 3.68
N VAL A 101 4.40 6.68 3.25
CA VAL A 101 5.53 6.63 2.32
C VAL A 101 4.99 6.30 0.93
N TYR A 102 4.88 7.32 0.09
CA TYR A 102 4.29 7.20 -1.23
C TYR A 102 5.40 7.10 -2.29
N VAL A 103 5.49 5.97 -2.97
CA VAL A 103 6.51 5.71 -3.99
C VAL A 103 5.85 5.55 -5.35
N VAL A 104 6.37 6.24 -6.36
CA VAL A 104 5.87 6.16 -7.74
C VAL A 104 6.99 5.81 -8.70
N PHE A 105 6.79 4.76 -9.46
CA PHE A 105 7.55 4.47 -10.68
C PHE A 105 6.78 4.99 -11.89
N ALA A 106 7.32 5.97 -12.60
CA ALA A 106 6.71 6.55 -13.78
C ALA A 106 7.73 6.85 -14.87
N LYS A 107 7.33 6.69 -16.14
CA LYS A 107 8.15 7.15 -17.27
C LYS A 107 8.18 8.69 -17.36
N HIS A 108 7.06 9.32 -17.00
CA HIS A 108 6.90 10.78 -17.00
C HIS A 108 6.17 11.18 -15.73
N TYR A 109 6.75 12.07 -14.95
CA TYR A 109 6.20 12.47 -13.65
C TYR A 109 5.23 13.64 -13.72
N HIS A 110 5.22 14.42 -14.81
CA HIS A 110 4.34 15.58 -14.94
C HIS A 110 2.86 15.28 -14.64
N PRO A 111 2.25 14.17 -15.14
CA PRO A 111 0.86 13.85 -14.77
C PRO A 111 0.69 13.56 -13.28
N VAL A 112 1.70 12.94 -12.63
CA VAL A 112 1.69 12.66 -11.18
C VAL A 112 1.73 13.98 -10.40
N GLU A 113 2.60 14.92 -10.80
CA GLU A 113 2.76 16.24 -10.19
C GLU A 113 1.47 17.07 -10.31
N VAL A 114 0.86 17.10 -11.49
CA VAL A 114 -0.42 17.77 -11.72
C VAL A 114 -1.52 17.16 -10.84
N SER A 115 -1.61 15.84 -10.79
CA SER A 115 -2.59 15.15 -9.95
C SER A 115 -2.35 15.43 -8.46
N GLN A 116 -1.09 15.47 -8.02
CA GLN A 116 -0.72 15.81 -6.64
C GLN A 116 -1.17 17.24 -6.28
N GLN A 117 -0.94 18.20 -7.18
CA GLN A 117 -1.36 19.62 -7.00
C GLN A 117 -2.88 19.76 -6.95
N LEU A 118 -3.59 19.16 -7.91
CA LEU A 118 -5.05 19.23 -7.97
C LEU A 118 -5.74 18.66 -6.73
N ASN A 119 -5.18 17.60 -6.18
CA ASN A 119 -5.70 16.94 -4.97
C ASN A 119 -5.12 17.55 -3.68
N ARG A 120 -4.24 18.55 -3.76
CA ARG A 120 -3.55 19.17 -2.61
C ARG A 120 -2.88 18.14 -1.69
N PHE A 121 -2.32 17.09 -2.29
CA PHE A 121 -1.65 16.03 -1.54
C PHE A 121 -0.24 16.51 -1.13
N GLY A 122 -0.12 17.03 0.10
CA GLY A 122 1.10 17.67 0.59
C GLY A 122 2.20 16.69 1.07
N THR A 123 1.95 15.38 1.05
CA THR A 123 2.96 14.38 1.41
C THR A 123 4.01 14.27 0.29
N PRO A 124 5.31 14.24 0.61
CA PRO A 124 6.35 13.99 -0.37
C PRO A 124 6.15 12.67 -1.11
N ILE A 125 6.45 12.66 -2.40
CA ILE A 125 6.44 11.46 -3.23
C ILE A 125 7.89 11.07 -3.52
N ILE A 126 8.20 9.80 -3.31
CA ILE A 126 9.47 9.19 -3.72
C ILE A 126 9.36 8.83 -5.20
N TYR A 127 10.28 9.35 -6.01
CA TYR A 127 10.38 9.08 -7.44
C TYR A 127 11.33 7.91 -7.68
N ASP A 128 10.78 6.75 -8.00
CA ASP A 128 11.55 5.56 -8.37
C ASP A 128 11.68 5.45 -9.89
N SER A 129 12.40 6.41 -10.51
CA SER A 129 12.47 6.56 -11.97
C SER A 129 13.07 5.35 -12.71
N LEU A 130 13.82 4.52 -12.02
CA LEU A 130 14.46 3.32 -12.57
C LEU A 130 13.79 2.02 -12.16
N GLY A 131 12.72 2.08 -11.34
CA GLY A 131 12.05 0.91 -10.79
C GLY A 131 12.96 0.07 -9.87
N ILE A 132 13.88 0.73 -9.17
CA ILE A 132 14.87 0.05 -8.32
C ILE A 132 14.17 -0.59 -7.12
N MET A 133 13.20 0.10 -6.54
CA MET A 133 12.47 -0.40 -5.38
C MET A 133 11.70 -1.67 -5.71
N ASP A 134 11.04 -1.73 -6.88
CA ASP A 134 10.36 -2.94 -7.34
C ASP A 134 11.34 -4.09 -7.56
N LYS A 135 12.44 -3.83 -8.24
CA LYS A 135 13.48 -4.83 -8.54
C LYS A 135 14.15 -5.39 -7.28
N GLN A 136 14.51 -4.53 -6.32
CA GLN A 136 15.16 -4.95 -5.08
C GLN A 136 14.25 -5.79 -4.19
N ASN A 137 12.97 -5.44 -4.14
CA ASN A 137 12.01 -6.10 -3.27
C ASN A 137 11.20 -7.20 -3.96
N ASN A 138 11.28 -7.32 -5.30
CA ASN A 138 10.47 -8.25 -6.10
C ASN A 138 8.96 -8.10 -5.77
N LEU A 139 8.45 -6.86 -5.91
CA LEU A 139 7.06 -6.55 -5.57
C LEU A 139 6.08 -7.29 -6.48
N SER A 140 4.89 -7.54 -5.98
CA SER A 140 3.84 -8.23 -6.74
C SER A 140 3.42 -7.44 -7.99
N PHE A 141 3.18 -8.14 -9.10
CA PHE A 141 2.54 -7.52 -10.27
C PHE A 141 1.11 -7.05 -9.99
N ASN A 142 0.42 -7.65 -9.01
CA ASN A 142 -0.93 -7.27 -8.66
C ASN A 142 -0.92 -6.01 -7.77
N PRO A 143 -1.49 -4.87 -8.24
CA PRO A 143 -1.50 -3.60 -7.51
C PRO A 143 -2.16 -3.68 -6.13
N ARG A 144 -3.03 -4.66 -5.90
CA ARG A 144 -3.70 -4.88 -4.61
C ARG A 144 -2.71 -5.17 -3.47
N TYR A 145 -1.53 -5.71 -3.81
CA TYR A 145 -0.53 -6.17 -2.84
C TYR A 145 0.73 -5.30 -2.80
N LYS A 146 0.64 -4.06 -3.28
CA LYS A 146 1.72 -3.07 -3.27
C LYS A 146 1.57 -2.01 -2.17
N THR A 147 0.81 -2.34 -1.13
CA THR A 147 0.68 -1.48 0.06
C THR A 147 0.98 -2.28 1.30
N PHE A 148 1.90 -1.79 2.11
CA PHE A 148 2.43 -2.47 3.28
C PHE A 148 2.38 -1.57 4.51
N LEU A 149 2.05 -2.14 5.66
CA LEU A 149 2.36 -1.54 6.95
C LEU A 149 3.72 -2.05 7.40
N LEU A 150 4.63 -1.14 7.67
CA LEU A 150 6.00 -1.41 8.11
C LEU A 150 6.21 -0.93 9.55
N ASP A 151 7.10 -1.60 10.28
CA ASP A 151 7.64 -1.14 11.54
C ASP A 151 8.83 -0.15 11.35
N SER A 152 9.47 0.24 12.45
CA SER A 152 10.62 1.15 12.44
C SER A 152 11.82 0.62 11.65
N MET A 153 11.99 -0.70 11.61
CA MET A 153 13.08 -1.38 10.89
C MET A 153 12.72 -1.77 9.45
N ASN A 154 11.56 -1.35 8.97
CA ASN A 154 10.99 -1.66 7.67
C ASN A 154 10.55 -3.12 7.48
N HIS A 155 10.34 -3.89 8.56
CA HIS A 155 9.71 -5.19 8.44
C HIS A 155 8.22 -5.04 8.12
N VAL A 156 7.73 -5.88 7.24
CA VAL A 156 6.30 -5.94 6.89
C VAL A 156 5.51 -6.54 8.06
N ILE A 157 4.67 -5.72 8.69
CA ILE A 157 3.77 -6.13 9.76
C ILE A 157 2.30 -6.15 9.32
N GLY A 158 2.02 -5.75 8.07
CA GLY A 158 0.70 -5.77 7.46
C GLY A 158 0.73 -5.55 5.96
N ILE A 159 -0.29 -6.06 5.25
CA ILE A 159 -0.46 -5.93 3.81
C ILE A 159 -1.89 -5.56 3.48
N GLY A 160 -2.05 -4.69 2.51
CA GLY A 160 -3.34 -4.27 1.97
C GLY A 160 -3.48 -2.76 1.95
N ASN A 161 -4.31 -2.27 1.05
CA ASN A 161 -4.46 -0.83 0.83
C ASN A 161 -5.60 -0.28 1.70
N PRO A 162 -5.29 0.55 2.73
CA PRO A 162 -6.28 1.09 3.67
C PRO A 162 -7.23 2.11 3.05
N VAL A 163 -6.87 2.73 1.92
CA VAL A 163 -7.76 3.68 1.24
C VAL A 163 -8.80 3.00 0.34
N THR A 164 -8.53 1.78 -0.09
CA THR A 164 -9.46 0.98 -0.90
C THR A 164 -10.27 -0.02 -0.09
N ASN A 165 -9.82 -0.33 1.12
CA ASN A 165 -10.49 -1.26 2.02
C ASN A 165 -10.45 -0.75 3.46
N LYS A 166 -11.59 -0.28 3.95
CA LYS A 166 -11.75 0.23 5.31
C LYS A 166 -11.39 -0.79 6.39
N GLN A 167 -11.63 -2.08 6.15
CA GLN A 167 -11.29 -3.15 7.11
C GLN A 167 -9.77 -3.28 7.28
N VAL A 168 -8.98 -3.02 6.23
CA VAL A 168 -7.51 -2.98 6.32
C VAL A 168 -7.06 -1.84 7.22
N TRP A 169 -7.70 -0.67 7.12
CA TRP A 169 -7.37 0.46 8.01
C TRP A 169 -7.69 0.15 9.48
N GLU A 170 -8.86 -0.41 9.75
CA GLU A 170 -9.22 -0.83 11.11
C GLU A 170 -8.23 -1.86 11.67
N TRP A 171 -7.84 -2.83 10.84
CA TRP A 171 -6.87 -3.83 11.24
C TRP A 171 -5.48 -3.22 11.49
N TYR A 172 -5.03 -2.25 10.69
CA TYR A 172 -3.76 -1.55 10.92
C TYR A 172 -3.75 -0.84 12.28
N LYS A 173 -4.83 -0.15 12.63
CA LYS A 173 -4.97 0.51 13.94
C LYS A 173 -4.87 -0.48 15.11
N ILE A 174 -5.55 -1.62 15.01
CA ILE A 174 -5.49 -2.68 16.02
C ILE A 174 -4.06 -3.20 16.14
N LYS A 175 -3.42 -3.53 15.02
CA LYS A 175 -2.06 -4.08 14.99
C LYS A 175 -1.05 -3.14 15.64
N ILE A 176 -1.09 -1.86 15.34
CA ILE A 176 -0.24 -0.83 15.95
C ILE A 176 -0.53 -0.70 17.45
N GLY A 177 -1.80 -0.72 17.83
CA GLY A 177 -2.21 -0.66 19.25
C GLY A 177 -1.69 -1.85 20.06
N ASP A 178 -1.73 -3.05 19.52
CA ASP A 178 -1.23 -4.27 20.17
C ASP A 178 0.29 -4.25 20.35
N ILE A 179 1.03 -3.75 19.35
CA ILE A 179 2.50 -3.62 19.46
C ILE A 179 2.85 -2.60 20.54
N ARG A 180 2.18 -1.45 20.59
CA ARG A 180 2.40 -0.42 21.64
C ARG A 180 2.15 -0.96 23.04
N LYS A 181 1.06 -1.72 23.23
CA LYS A 181 0.77 -2.36 24.54
C LYS A 181 1.88 -3.29 24.98
N LYS A 182 2.40 -4.12 24.07
CA LYS A 182 3.50 -5.05 24.38
C LYS A 182 4.77 -4.31 24.78
N GLU A 183 5.13 -3.25 24.10
CA GLU A 183 6.31 -2.44 24.42
C GLU A 183 6.20 -1.78 25.79
N THR A 184 5.01 -1.30 26.17
CA THR A 184 4.78 -0.68 27.50
C THR A 184 4.89 -1.70 28.64
N ILE A 185 4.63 -2.98 28.42
CA ILE A 185 4.72 -4.04 29.44
C ILE A 185 6.17 -4.52 29.61
N THR A 186 7.04 -4.31 28.62
CA THR A 186 8.42 -4.80 28.61
C THR A 186 9.43 -3.77 29.17
N GLN A 187 8.99 -2.55 29.45
CA GLN A 187 9.73 -1.48 30.12
C GLN A 187 9.43 -1.46 31.63
#